data_81802acbfd3b8df23b838bf0cdd1fb3f
#
_entry.id   81802acbfd3b8df23b838bf0cdd1fb3f
#
_cell.length_a   1.000
_cell.length_b   1.000
_cell.length_c   1.000
_cell.angle_alpha   90.00
_cell.angle_beta   90.00
_cell.angle_gamma   90.00
#
_symmetry.space_group_name_H-M   'P 1'
#
loop_
_entity.id
_entity.type
_entity.pdbx_description
1 polymer ?
#
loop_
_entity_poly.entity_id
_entity_poly.type
_entity_poly.pdbx_seq_one_letter_code
_entity_poly.pdbx_strand_id
1 'polypeptide(L)'
;MLDVSGLEVRYGRGRRRRRALHGVSLSVAPGETVGLIGETGSGKSTLARAVLGLVPASAGSVLIDGEDVSAFGRRQWRTLRRRGVVQYVFQDPLRSLDPDLTVEDSLTEPLLVQGVTRKEATARARSFLDRVHLSGELFERLPGELSGGQRQRVAVARALVTEPRLVILDEPVSALDSANRVKVLEILKELRATGVALVLISHDLGSVAGTADRIAVLYRGELVEVGASPDVINHPRHAYTRLLVSSAPTLRTGAADRSEREALRALLNA
;
A
#
# COMPACT_ATOMS: atom_id res chain seq x y z
N MET A 1 9.55 -7.29 -9.95
CA MET A 1 9.85 -6.62 -8.67
C MET A 1 9.25 -7.37 -7.49
N LEU A 2 7.97 -7.58 -7.44
CA LEU A 2 7.28 -8.45 -6.49
C LEU A 2 6.62 -9.61 -7.24
N ASP A 3 6.78 -10.84 -6.73
CA ASP A 3 6.05 -12.01 -7.18
C ASP A 3 5.53 -12.79 -5.97
N VAL A 4 4.23 -12.99 -5.92
CA VAL A 4 3.53 -13.73 -4.86
C VAL A 4 2.82 -14.90 -5.53
N SER A 5 3.12 -16.12 -5.11
CA SER A 5 2.56 -17.33 -5.70
C SER A 5 1.90 -18.21 -4.64
N GLY A 6 0.58 -18.44 -4.80
CA GLY A 6 -0.19 -19.34 -3.95
C GLY A 6 -0.17 -19.01 -2.46
N LEU A 7 -0.07 -17.74 -2.09
CA LEU A 7 0.15 -17.31 -0.70
C LEU A 7 -1.07 -17.61 0.18
N GLU A 8 -0.86 -18.39 1.22
CA GLU A 8 -1.86 -18.65 2.26
C GLU A 8 -1.42 -18.04 3.59
N VAL A 9 -2.38 -17.46 4.30
CA VAL A 9 -2.18 -16.96 5.67
C VAL A 9 -3.28 -17.46 6.56
N ARG A 10 -2.91 -17.94 7.76
CA ARG A 10 -3.86 -18.43 8.77
C ARG A 10 -3.58 -17.78 10.11
N TYR A 11 -4.61 -17.25 10.75
CA TYR A 11 -4.57 -16.71 12.11
C TYR A 11 -5.15 -17.70 13.12
N GLY A 12 -4.68 -17.60 14.37
CA GLY A 12 -5.16 -18.44 15.49
C GLY A 12 -4.38 -19.73 15.67
N ARG A 13 -4.77 -20.53 16.68
CA ARG A 13 -4.10 -21.80 17.04
C ARG A 13 -5.14 -22.93 17.13
N GLY A 14 -4.70 -24.16 16.81
CA GLY A 14 -5.51 -25.37 16.92
C GLY A 14 -6.78 -25.31 16.05
N ARG A 15 -7.93 -25.72 16.62
CA ARG A 15 -9.23 -25.77 15.93
C ARG A 15 -9.82 -24.39 15.59
N ARG A 16 -9.29 -23.27 16.15
CA ARG A 16 -9.73 -21.91 15.88
C ARG A 16 -8.90 -21.23 14.78
N ARG A 17 -8.16 -21.98 13.97
CA ARG A 17 -7.44 -21.43 12.82
C ARG A 17 -8.42 -20.93 11.77
N ARG A 18 -8.34 -19.62 11.48
CA ARG A 18 -9.10 -18.98 10.39
C ARG A 18 -8.13 -18.67 9.25
N ARG A 19 -8.46 -19.10 8.05
CA ARG A 19 -7.77 -18.67 6.82
C ARG A 19 -8.12 -17.21 6.55
N ALA A 20 -7.10 -16.39 6.31
CA ALA A 20 -7.26 -14.99 5.92
C ALA A 20 -6.86 -14.76 4.46
N LEU A 21 -5.98 -15.61 3.92
CA LEU A 21 -5.65 -15.64 2.48
C LEU A 21 -5.70 -17.09 1.99
N HIS A 22 -6.22 -17.28 0.78
CA HIS A 22 -6.58 -18.58 0.20
C HIS A 22 -5.85 -18.82 -1.14
N GLY A 23 -4.51 -18.86 -1.13
CA GLY A 23 -3.74 -19.14 -2.35
C GLY A 23 -3.62 -17.93 -3.28
N VAL A 24 -3.39 -16.74 -2.72
CA VAL A 24 -3.27 -15.47 -3.47
C VAL A 24 -2.01 -15.48 -4.33
N SER A 25 -2.15 -15.17 -5.63
CA SER A 25 -1.03 -14.97 -6.56
C SER A 25 -1.12 -13.59 -7.21
N LEU A 26 -0.06 -12.79 -7.11
CA LEU A 26 0.00 -11.43 -7.61
C LEU A 26 1.44 -11.05 -7.95
N SER A 27 1.65 -10.48 -9.13
CA SER A 27 2.94 -9.93 -9.54
C SER A 27 2.87 -8.41 -9.71
N VAL A 28 4.00 -7.73 -9.45
CA VAL A 28 4.17 -6.29 -9.70
C VAL A 28 5.52 -6.09 -10.38
N ALA A 29 5.50 -5.49 -11.57
CA ALA A 29 6.70 -5.18 -12.34
C ALA A 29 7.42 -3.92 -11.79
N PRO A 30 8.72 -3.70 -12.09
CA PRO A 30 9.36 -2.41 -11.84
C PRO A 30 8.61 -1.28 -12.56
N GLY A 31 8.39 -0.16 -11.87
CA GLY A 31 7.66 0.98 -12.40
C GLY A 31 6.16 0.77 -12.61
N GLU A 32 5.61 -0.34 -12.13
CA GLU A 32 4.18 -0.63 -12.18
C GLU A 32 3.49 -0.23 -10.87
N THR A 33 2.30 0.35 -10.97
CA THR A 33 1.39 0.54 -9.83
C THR A 33 0.25 -0.46 -9.91
N VAL A 34 0.15 -1.35 -8.92
CA VAL A 34 -0.98 -2.26 -8.75
C VAL A 34 -1.88 -1.77 -7.62
N GLY A 35 -3.13 -1.50 -7.94
CA GLY A 35 -4.16 -1.19 -6.97
C GLY A 35 -4.76 -2.47 -6.38
N LEU A 36 -4.66 -2.66 -5.07
CA LEU A 36 -5.31 -3.77 -4.36
C LEU A 36 -6.57 -3.27 -3.67
N ILE A 37 -7.74 -3.64 -4.19
CA ILE A 37 -9.04 -3.19 -3.69
C ILE A 37 -9.86 -4.32 -3.08
N GLY A 38 -10.82 -3.96 -2.24
CA GLY A 38 -11.75 -4.89 -1.57
C GLY A 38 -12.28 -4.29 -0.27
N GLU A 39 -13.32 -4.90 0.29
CA GLU A 39 -13.92 -4.46 1.56
C GLU A 39 -12.97 -4.61 2.76
N THR A 40 -13.31 -3.93 3.85
CA THR A 40 -12.63 -4.13 5.14
C THR A 40 -12.76 -5.60 5.56
N GLY A 41 -11.63 -6.21 5.95
CA GLY A 41 -11.59 -7.63 6.30
C GLY A 41 -11.41 -8.59 5.12
N SER A 42 -11.32 -8.15 3.87
CA SER A 42 -11.06 -9.02 2.70
C SER A 42 -9.67 -9.66 2.70
N GLY A 43 -8.70 -9.14 3.47
CA GLY A 43 -7.34 -9.67 3.57
C GLY A 43 -6.23 -8.77 3.01
N LYS A 44 -6.51 -7.56 2.51
CA LYS A 44 -5.53 -6.65 1.90
C LYS A 44 -4.32 -6.36 2.77
N SER A 45 -4.54 -5.86 3.99
CA SER A 45 -3.43 -5.60 4.94
C SER A 45 -2.75 -6.88 5.42
N THR A 46 -3.44 -8.03 5.38
CA THR A 46 -2.84 -9.34 5.65
C THR A 46 -1.86 -9.71 4.53
N LEU A 47 -2.24 -9.51 3.27
CA LEU A 47 -1.36 -9.74 2.12
C LEU A 47 -0.11 -8.85 2.21
N ALA A 48 -0.28 -7.55 2.43
CA ALA A 48 0.84 -6.63 2.61
C ALA A 48 1.79 -7.06 3.74
N ARG A 49 1.24 -7.39 4.91
CA ARG A 49 2.04 -7.83 6.06
C ARG A 49 2.73 -9.17 5.83
N ALA A 50 2.11 -10.09 5.11
CA ALA A 50 2.73 -11.38 4.77
C ALA A 50 3.89 -11.20 3.78
N VAL A 51 3.72 -10.38 2.75
CA VAL A 51 4.78 -9.99 1.79
C VAL A 51 6.00 -9.39 2.51
N LEU A 52 5.77 -8.63 3.59
CA LEU A 52 6.83 -7.99 4.39
C LEU A 52 7.40 -8.87 5.50
N GLY A 53 6.93 -10.12 5.63
CA GLY A 53 7.34 -11.01 6.71
C GLY A 53 6.92 -10.54 8.11
N LEU A 54 5.91 -9.67 8.20
CA LEU A 54 5.31 -9.23 9.48
C LEU A 54 4.29 -10.24 9.99
N VAL A 55 3.74 -11.05 9.09
CA VAL A 55 2.85 -12.18 9.39
C VAL A 55 3.39 -13.40 8.66
N PRO A 56 3.53 -14.56 9.33
CA PRO A 56 4.03 -15.75 8.69
C PRO A 56 3.01 -16.29 7.66
N ALA A 57 3.50 -16.61 6.46
CA ALA A 57 2.76 -17.39 5.49
C ALA A 57 2.63 -18.85 5.97
N SER A 58 1.50 -19.50 5.67
CA SER A 58 1.29 -20.91 5.95
C SER A 58 1.57 -21.80 4.72
N ALA A 59 1.54 -21.23 3.52
CA ALA A 59 1.92 -21.84 2.24
C ALA A 59 2.16 -20.75 1.19
N GLY A 60 2.72 -21.14 0.05
CA GLY A 60 3.06 -20.25 -1.07
C GLY A 60 4.45 -19.65 -0.95
N SER A 61 4.78 -18.80 -1.92
CA SER A 61 6.09 -18.15 -1.99
C SER A 61 5.97 -16.65 -2.27
N VAL A 62 7.00 -15.90 -1.85
CA VAL A 62 7.12 -14.46 -2.09
C VAL A 62 8.54 -14.17 -2.55
N LEU A 63 8.68 -13.58 -3.73
CA LEU A 63 9.94 -13.06 -4.23
C LEU A 63 9.90 -11.53 -4.24
N ILE A 64 10.94 -10.90 -3.68
CA ILE A 64 11.13 -9.46 -3.70
C ILE A 64 12.45 -9.19 -4.41
N ASP A 65 12.39 -8.46 -5.52
CA ASP A 65 13.56 -8.15 -6.35
C ASP A 65 14.35 -9.41 -6.78
N GLY A 66 13.62 -10.49 -7.08
CA GLY A 66 14.17 -11.79 -7.45
C GLY A 66 14.69 -12.65 -6.30
N GLU A 67 14.72 -12.13 -5.07
CA GLU A 67 15.14 -12.84 -3.87
C GLU A 67 13.93 -13.53 -3.22
N ASP A 68 13.98 -14.85 -3.02
CA ASP A 68 12.93 -15.61 -2.31
C ASP A 68 13.01 -15.35 -0.81
N VAL A 69 11.98 -14.65 -0.31
CA VAL A 69 11.88 -14.27 1.11
C VAL A 69 10.95 -15.17 1.92
N SER A 70 10.37 -16.20 1.29
CA SER A 70 9.33 -17.05 1.89
C SER A 70 9.79 -17.76 3.17
N ALA A 71 11.05 -18.18 3.19
CA ALA A 71 11.64 -18.91 4.32
C ALA A 71 12.54 -18.02 5.21
N PHE A 72 12.53 -16.70 5.02
CA PHE A 72 13.41 -15.81 5.76
C PHE A 72 13.18 -15.86 7.27
N GLY A 73 14.26 -16.07 8.02
CA GLY A 73 14.31 -15.89 9.47
C GLY A 73 14.50 -14.42 9.85
N ARG A 74 14.44 -14.14 11.16
CA ARG A 74 14.55 -12.78 11.72
C ARG A 74 15.79 -11.99 11.24
N ARG A 75 16.93 -12.67 11.09
CA ARG A 75 18.20 -12.03 10.67
C ARG A 75 18.12 -11.59 9.20
N GLN A 76 17.63 -12.45 8.32
CA GLN A 76 17.48 -12.17 6.88
C GLN A 76 16.48 -11.02 6.66
N TRP A 77 15.32 -11.04 7.34
CA TRP A 77 14.37 -9.94 7.31
C TRP A 77 14.97 -8.61 7.81
N ARG A 78 15.79 -8.65 8.88
CA ARG A 78 16.49 -7.44 9.36
C ARG A 78 17.44 -6.90 8.29
N THR A 79 18.21 -7.76 7.64
CA THR A 79 19.13 -7.38 6.56
C THR A 79 18.38 -6.77 5.38
N LEU A 80 17.29 -7.40 4.91
CA LEU A 80 16.48 -6.87 3.81
C LEU A 80 15.90 -5.48 4.14
N ARG A 81 15.35 -5.31 5.34
CA ARG A 81 14.82 -4.01 5.79
C ARG A 81 15.89 -2.93 5.89
N ARG A 82 17.10 -3.27 6.37
CA ARG A 82 18.23 -2.32 6.40
C ARG A 82 18.69 -1.89 5.01
N ARG A 83 18.54 -2.73 4.00
CA ARG A 83 18.83 -2.37 2.59
C ARG A 83 17.83 -1.35 2.04
N GLY A 84 16.69 -1.17 2.67
CA GLY A 84 15.65 -0.22 2.24
C GLY A 84 14.92 -0.61 0.95
N VAL A 85 15.13 -1.82 0.42
CA VAL A 85 14.58 -2.30 -0.87
C VAL A 85 13.06 -2.24 -0.90
N VAL A 86 12.41 -2.55 0.22
CA VAL A 86 10.95 -2.52 0.36
C VAL A 86 10.54 -1.65 1.53
N GLN A 87 9.56 -0.80 1.31
CA GLN A 87 8.99 0.09 2.33
C GLN A 87 7.47 -0.08 2.45
N TYR A 88 6.97 0.22 3.64
CA TYR A 88 5.54 0.14 3.94
C TYR A 88 5.05 1.45 4.58
N VAL A 89 4.04 2.03 3.98
CA VAL A 89 3.33 3.19 4.54
C VAL A 89 2.06 2.70 5.18
N PHE A 90 1.94 2.89 6.50
CA PHE A 90 0.78 2.44 7.28
C PHE A 90 -0.44 3.34 7.04
N GLN A 91 -1.63 2.76 7.22
CA GLN A 91 -2.92 3.43 7.08
C GLN A 91 -3.06 4.66 8.00
N ASP A 92 -2.58 4.56 9.24
CA ASP A 92 -2.68 5.64 10.23
C ASP A 92 -1.34 6.40 10.32
N PRO A 93 -1.27 7.65 9.82
CA PRO A 93 -0.04 8.44 9.89
C PRO A 93 0.38 8.77 11.34
N LEU A 94 -0.54 8.80 12.30
CA LEU A 94 -0.21 8.97 13.72
C LEU A 94 0.56 7.78 14.29
N ARG A 95 0.33 6.57 13.75
CA ARG A 95 1.05 5.35 14.13
C ARG A 95 2.28 5.10 13.25
N SER A 96 2.47 5.90 12.21
CA SER A 96 3.60 5.77 11.30
C SER A 96 4.82 6.55 11.75
N LEU A 97 4.64 7.64 12.50
CA LEU A 97 5.70 8.50 13.01
C LEU A 97 5.78 8.35 14.53
N ASP A 98 7.00 8.31 15.05
CA ASP A 98 7.25 8.37 16.50
C ASP A 98 6.91 9.79 16.99
N PRO A 99 5.99 9.96 17.96
CA PRO A 99 5.57 11.28 18.42
C PRO A 99 6.68 12.11 19.07
N ASP A 100 7.73 11.45 19.55
CA ASP A 100 8.85 12.08 20.26
C ASP A 100 10.02 12.43 19.33
N LEU A 101 9.97 12.06 18.05
CA LEU A 101 10.98 12.38 17.04
C LEU A 101 10.52 13.53 16.15
N THR A 102 11.44 14.47 15.88
CA THR A 102 11.21 15.53 14.90
C THR A 102 11.02 14.97 13.49
N VAL A 103 10.52 15.77 12.57
CA VAL A 103 10.47 15.42 11.13
C VAL A 103 11.89 15.09 10.63
N GLU A 104 12.92 15.87 11.02
CA GLU A 104 14.31 15.56 10.69
C GLU A 104 14.71 14.17 11.16
N ASP A 105 14.51 13.88 12.43
CA ASP A 105 14.91 12.58 12.99
C ASP A 105 14.15 11.44 12.34
N SER A 106 12.85 11.60 12.12
CA SER A 106 12.01 10.61 11.44
C SER A 106 12.47 10.31 10.00
N LEU A 107 12.96 11.32 9.26
CA LEU A 107 13.42 11.15 7.89
C LEU A 107 14.89 10.67 7.82
N THR A 108 15.73 11.04 8.78
CA THR A 108 17.15 10.65 8.79
C THR A 108 17.37 9.26 9.36
N GLU A 109 16.55 8.81 10.32
CA GLU A 109 16.67 7.50 10.97
C GLU A 109 16.88 6.33 9.97
N PRO A 110 16.07 6.16 8.91
CA PRO A 110 16.24 5.06 7.97
C PRO A 110 17.60 5.09 7.27
N LEU A 111 18.12 6.27 6.94
CA LEU A 111 19.42 6.46 6.29
C LEU A 111 20.57 6.16 7.25
N LEU A 112 20.48 6.60 8.51
CA LEU A 112 21.46 6.28 9.54
C LEU A 112 21.54 4.78 9.81
N VAL A 113 20.41 4.08 9.78
CA VAL A 113 20.36 2.61 9.88
C VAL A 113 21.06 1.94 8.69
N GLN A 114 21.07 2.56 7.51
CA GLN A 114 21.85 2.11 6.33
C GLN A 114 23.34 2.45 6.44
N GLY A 115 23.77 3.23 7.41
CA GLY A 115 25.16 3.66 7.62
C GLY A 115 25.53 4.95 6.88
N VAL A 116 24.54 5.69 6.38
CA VAL A 116 24.75 7.03 5.80
C VAL A 116 25.17 8.01 6.91
N THR A 117 26.08 8.92 6.63
CA THR A 117 26.52 9.93 7.63
C THR A 117 25.38 10.89 7.97
N ARG A 118 25.35 11.43 9.20
CA ARG A 118 24.29 12.37 9.64
C ARG A 118 24.17 13.56 8.67
N LYS A 119 25.30 14.14 8.26
CA LYS A 119 25.33 15.28 7.34
C LYS A 119 24.65 14.95 6.00
N GLU A 120 24.95 13.82 5.42
CA GLU A 120 24.35 13.36 4.17
C GLU A 120 22.87 12.98 4.35
N ALA A 121 22.54 12.29 5.44
CA ALA A 121 21.16 11.94 5.78
C ALA A 121 20.27 13.18 5.92
N THR A 122 20.74 14.24 6.62
CA THR A 122 20.02 15.51 6.75
C THR A 122 19.83 16.18 5.39
N ALA A 123 20.84 16.20 4.52
CA ALA A 123 20.73 16.79 3.18
C ALA A 123 19.70 16.05 2.31
N ARG A 124 19.72 14.71 2.32
CA ARG A 124 18.74 13.88 1.61
C ARG A 124 17.33 14.08 2.19
N ALA A 125 17.17 14.08 3.51
CA ALA A 125 15.89 14.29 4.17
C ALA A 125 15.24 15.63 3.77
N ARG A 126 16.02 16.72 3.69
CA ARG A 126 15.52 18.02 3.20
C ARG A 126 15.04 17.95 1.76
N SER A 127 15.80 17.32 0.87
CA SER A 127 15.40 17.13 -0.52
C SER A 127 14.09 16.32 -0.67
N PHE A 128 13.89 15.29 0.17
CA PHE A 128 12.65 14.53 0.17
C PHE A 128 11.47 15.30 0.77
N LEU A 129 11.71 16.21 1.71
CA LEU A 129 10.66 17.08 2.22
C LEU A 129 10.12 18.01 1.10
N ASP A 130 11.04 18.58 0.29
CA ASP A 130 10.66 19.39 -0.88
C ASP A 130 9.88 18.57 -1.92
N ARG A 131 10.30 17.31 -2.20
CA ARG A 131 9.61 16.41 -3.14
C ARG A 131 8.18 16.06 -2.72
N VAL A 132 7.89 16.06 -1.41
CA VAL A 132 6.52 15.87 -0.93
C VAL A 132 5.78 17.19 -0.69
N HIS A 133 6.28 18.30 -1.24
CA HIS A 133 5.71 19.65 -1.17
C HIS A 133 5.45 20.12 0.27
N LEU A 134 6.44 19.94 1.13
CA LEU A 134 6.44 20.44 2.50
C LEU A 134 7.54 21.49 2.70
N SER A 135 7.21 22.56 3.44
CA SER A 135 8.17 23.61 3.77
C SER A 135 9.28 23.08 4.68
N GLY A 136 10.52 23.52 4.43
CA GLY A 136 11.67 23.23 5.29
C GLY A 136 11.51 23.68 6.75
N GLU A 137 10.59 24.60 7.04
CA GLU A 137 10.27 25.05 8.41
C GLU A 137 9.67 23.93 9.28
N LEU A 138 9.10 22.90 8.64
CA LEU A 138 8.53 21.74 9.33
C LEU A 138 9.59 20.77 9.84
N PHE A 139 10.84 20.95 9.45
CA PHE A 139 11.91 19.98 9.69
C PHE A 139 12.18 19.72 11.19
N GLU A 140 12.05 20.77 12.01
CA GLU A 140 12.24 20.72 13.46
C GLU A 140 10.94 20.45 14.25
N ARG A 141 9.79 20.32 13.55
CA ARG A 141 8.50 20.10 14.20
C ARG A 141 8.33 18.64 14.62
N LEU A 142 7.56 18.46 15.69
CA LEU A 142 7.09 17.15 16.11
C LEU A 142 5.83 16.75 15.30
N PRO A 143 5.55 15.46 15.14
CA PRO A 143 4.34 14.98 14.43
C PRO A 143 3.03 15.56 14.97
N GLY A 144 2.95 15.84 16.28
CA GLY A 144 1.79 16.46 16.92
C GLY A 144 1.47 17.87 16.43
N GLU A 145 2.47 18.59 15.93
CA GLU A 145 2.36 19.98 15.46
C GLU A 145 1.98 20.06 13.97
N LEU A 146 1.90 18.91 13.27
CA LEU A 146 1.58 18.83 11.85
C LEU A 146 0.09 18.59 11.62
N SER A 147 -0.45 19.09 10.51
CA SER A 147 -1.78 18.68 10.03
C SER A 147 -1.78 17.21 9.61
N GLY A 148 -2.96 16.57 9.52
CA GLY A 148 -3.10 15.18 9.06
C GLY A 148 -2.45 14.96 7.69
N GLY A 149 -2.67 15.87 6.74
CA GLY A 149 -2.07 15.80 5.41
C GLY A 149 -0.56 16.03 5.40
N GLN A 150 -0.03 16.87 6.29
CA GLN A 150 1.42 17.05 6.44
C GLN A 150 2.05 15.77 7.02
N ARG A 151 1.47 15.19 8.07
CA ARG A 151 1.93 13.92 8.66
C ARG A 151 1.97 12.80 7.64
N GLN A 152 0.90 12.66 6.82
CA GLN A 152 0.86 11.65 5.77
C GLN A 152 1.99 11.83 4.76
N ARG A 153 2.25 13.05 4.32
CA ARG A 153 3.34 13.34 3.39
C ARG A 153 4.72 13.11 4.02
N VAL A 154 4.91 13.41 5.30
CA VAL A 154 6.13 13.03 6.03
C VAL A 154 6.30 11.52 6.10
N ALA A 155 5.22 10.76 6.39
CA ALA A 155 5.27 9.30 6.41
C ALA A 155 5.61 8.71 5.03
N VAL A 156 5.09 9.30 3.95
CA VAL A 156 5.47 8.94 2.57
C VAL A 156 6.95 9.30 2.33
N ALA A 157 7.39 10.52 2.66
CA ALA A 157 8.80 10.92 2.50
C ALA A 157 9.76 9.99 3.26
N ARG A 158 9.42 9.61 4.49
CA ARG A 158 10.21 8.65 5.30
C ARG A 158 10.37 7.29 4.61
N ALA A 159 9.32 6.79 3.97
CA ALA A 159 9.42 5.55 3.21
C ALA A 159 10.30 5.69 1.97
N LEU A 160 10.33 6.88 1.36
CA LEU A 160 11.00 7.14 0.09
C LEU A 160 12.45 7.54 0.22
N VAL A 161 12.87 8.09 1.36
CA VAL A 161 14.22 8.62 1.59
C VAL A 161 15.30 7.55 1.40
N THR A 162 14.97 6.27 1.57
CA THR A 162 15.87 5.12 1.32
C THR A 162 15.94 4.72 -0.15
N GLU A 163 15.22 5.41 -1.06
CA GLU A 163 15.12 5.11 -2.48
C GLU A 163 14.72 3.63 -2.73
N PRO A 164 13.57 3.21 -2.21
CA PRO A 164 13.13 1.82 -2.30
C PRO A 164 12.80 1.43 -3.73
N ARG A 165 12.85 0.13 -4.02
CA ARG A 165 12.42 -0.45 -5.29
C ARG A 165 10.95 -0.87 -5.29
N LEU A 166 10.40 -1.14 -4.09
CA LEU A 166 9.00 -1.49 -3.86
C LEU A 166 8.44 -0.68 -2.69
N VAL A 167 7.29 -0.03 -2.89
CA VAL A 167 6.54 0.60 -1.81
C VAL A 167 5.13 0.03 -1.75
N ILE A 168 4.73 -0.43 -0.58
CA ILE A 168 3.36 -0.84 -0.29
C ILE A 168 2.71 0.25 0.56
N LEU A 169 1.61 0.83 0.07
CA LEU A 169 0.89 1.90 0.75
C LEU A 169 -0.49 1.37 1.17
N ASP A 170 -0.73 1.31 2.47
CA ASP A 170 -2.01 0.86 3.02
C ASP A 170 -2.89 2.08 3.32
N GLU A 171 -3.88 2.31 2.47
CA GLU A 171 -4.84 3.42 2.52
C GLU A 171 -4.21 4.83 2.67
N PRO A 172 -3.22 5.21 1.84
CA PRO A 172 -2.42 6.41 2.06
C PRO A 172 -3.20 7.73 1.95
N VAL A 173 -4.44 7.70 1.47
CA VAL A 173 -5.26 8.90 1.22
C VAL A 173 -6.64 8.87 1.88
N SER A 174 -6.96 7.83 2.66
CA SER A 174 -8.32 7.60 3.21
C SER A 174 -8.78 8.68 4.20
N ALA A 175 -7.86 9.27 4.96
CA ALA A 175 -8.14 10.29 5.98
C ALA A 175 -7.83 11.73 5.51
N LEU A 176 -7.57 11.92 4.20
CA LEU A 176 -7.19 13.21 3.65
C LEU A 176 -8.36 13.93 2.99
N ASP A 177 -8.38 15.25 3.12
CA ASP A 177 -9.22 16.11 2.29
C ASP A 177 -8.82 16.01 0.80
N SER A 178 -9.68 16.49 -0.10
CA SER A 178 -9.49 16.36 -1.54
C SER A 178 -8.19 17.00 -2.05
N ALA A 179 -7.77 18.14 -1.49
CA ALA A 179 -6.55 18.83 -1.92
C ALA A 179 -5.28 18.06 -1.52
N ASN A 180 -5.23 17.57 -0.28
CA ASN A 180 -4.09 16.75 0.20
C ASN A 180 -4.07 15.38 -0.47
N ARG A 181 -5.23 14.78 -0.79
CA ARG A 181 -5.34 13.54 -1.56
C ARG A 181 -4.67 13.67 -2.92
N VAL A 182 -5.00 14.73 -3.69
CA VAL A 182 -4.40 14.97 -5.01
C VAL A 182 -2.87 15.05 -4.90
N LYS A 183 -2.34 15.83 -3.95
CA LYS A 183 -0.89 15.96 -3.75
C LYS A 183 -0.19 14.63 -3.49
N VAL A 184 -0.76 13.76 -2.64
CA VAL A 184 -0.18 12.43 -2.38
C VAL A 184 -0.21 11.57 -3.64
N LEU A 185 -1.32 11.57 -4.40
CA LEU A 185 -1.43 10.79 -5.64
C LEU A 185 -0.45 11.28 -6.73
N GLU A 186 -0.19 12.59 -6.80
CA GLU A 186 0.83 13.17 -7.70
C GLU A 186 2.23 12.68 -7.34
N ILE A 187 2.61 12.71 -6.05
CA ILE A 187 3.87 12.15 -5.56
C ILE A 187 4.01 10.67 -5.96
N LEU A 188 2.95 9.87 -5.84
CA LEU A 188 2.99 8.46 -6.22
C LEU A 188 3.18 8.26 -7.74
N LYS A 189 2.59 9.11 -8.58
CA LYS A 189 2.80 9.10 -10.04
C LYS A 189 4.23 9.45 -10.41
N GLU A 190 4.81 10.46 -9.76
CA GLU A 190 6.22 10.84 -9.97
C GLU A 190 7.16 9.70 -9.58
N LEU A 191 6.90 9.02 -8.46
CA LEU A 191 7.68 7.87 -8.02
C LEU A 191 7.65 6.72 -9.02
N ARG A 192 6.47 6.40 -9.54
CA ARG A 192 6.34 5.41 -10.59
C ARG A 192 7.25 5.74 -11.79
N ALA A 193 7.30 7.00 -12.20
CA ALA A 193 8.14 7.45 -13.31
C ALA A 193 9.64 7.22 -13.05
N THR A 194 10.08 7.09 -11.79
CA THR A 194 11.47 6.72 -11.45
C THR A 194 11.75 5.23 -11.45
N GLY A 195 10.75 4.38 -11.79
CA GLY A 195 10.91 2.93 -11.86
C GLY A 195 10.56 2.19 -10.54
N VAL A 196 10.09 2.90 -9.52
CA VAL A 196 9.63 2.29 -8.26
C VAL A 196 8.33 1.53 -8.49
N ALA A 197 8.27 0.27 -8.02
CA ALA A 197 7.05 -0.52 -8.03
C ALA A 197 6.14 -0.12 -6.85
N LEU A 198 4.85 0.03 -7.10
CA LEU A 198 3.89 0.46 -6.07
C LEU A 198 2.76 -0.56 -5.92
N VAL A 199 2.42 -0.89 -4.68
CA VAL A 199 1.16 -1.56 -4.32
C VAL A 199 0.31 -0.58 -3.53
N LEU A 200 -0.77 -0.11 -4.14
CA LEU A 200 -1.70 0.85 -3.54
C LEU A 200 -2.93 0.11 -3.01
N ILE A 201 -3.00 -0.07 -1.70
CA ILE A 201 -4.16 -0.67 -1.03
C ILE A 201 -5.19 0.42 -0.74
N SER A 202 -6.41 0.22 -1.19
CA SER A 202 -7.51 1.14 -0.92
C SER A 202 -8.87 0.42 -0.92
N HIS A 203 -9.83 0.99 -0.21
CA HIS A 203 -11.25 0.68 -0.38
C HIS A 203 -11.95 1.71 -1.30
N ASP A 204 -11.26 2.80 -1.66
CA ASP A 204 -11.74 3.84 -2.58
C ASP A 204 -11.27 3.56 -4.00
N LEU A 205 -12.19 3.07 -4.82
CA LEU A 205 -11.93 2.76 -6.23
C LEU A 205 -11.50 3.99 -7.02
N GLY A 206 -12.03 5.18 -6.70
CA GLY A 206 -11.70 6.43 -7.39
C GLY A 206 -10.23 6.81 -7.26
N SER A 207 -9.64 6.66 -6.07
CA SER A 207 -8.22 6.93 -5.83
C SER A 207 -7.31 5.95 -6.59
N VAL A 208 -7.73 4.68 -6.73
CA VAL A 208 -6.98 3.64 -7.42
C VAL A 208 -7.09 3.78 -8.93
N ALA A 209 -8.29 4.05 -9.45
CA ALA A 209 -8.59 4.17 -10.87
C ALA A 209 -7.70 5.19 -11.61
N GLY A 210 -7.40 6.32 -10.96
CA GLY A 210 -6.58 7.39 -11.54
C GLY A 210 -5.06 7.21 -11.40
N THR A 211 -4.62 6.14 -10.70
CA THR A 211 -3.20 6.00 -10.33
C THR A 211 -2.64 4.62 -10.69
N ALA A 212 -3.43 3.56 -10.62
CA ALA A 212 -2.98 2.20 -10.85
C ALA A 212 -3.04 1.80 -12.33
N ASP A 213 -2.02 1.05 -12.79
CA ASP A 213 -1.98 0.42 -14.12
C ASP A 213 -2.89 -0.79 -14.16
N ARG A 214 -2.83 -1.60 -13.09
CA ARG A 214 -3.67 -2.79 -12.90
C ARG A 214 -4.38 -2.73 -11.56
N ILE A 215 -5.55 -3.32 -11.53
CA ILE A 215 -6.34 -3.50 -10.31
C ILE A 215 -6.44 -4.99 -10.00
N ALA A 216 -6.18 -5.33 -8.74
CA ALA A 216 -6.39 -6.64 -8.15
C ALA A 216 -7.51 -6.54 -7.11
N VAL A 217 -8.56 -7.31 -7.28
CA VAL A 217 -9.75 -7.29 -6.42
C VAL A 217 -9.69 -8.47 -5.45
N LEU A 218 -9.58 -8.16 -4.16
CA LEU A 218 -9.52 -9.17 -3.10
C LEU A 218 -10.86 -9.27 -2.37
N TYR A 219 -11.45 -10.46 -2.37
CA TYR A 219 -12.70 -10.76 -1.68
C TYR A 219 -12.57 -12.03 -0.85
N ARG A 220 -12.90 -11.95 0.44
CA ARG A 220 -12.85 -13.08 1.40
C ARG A 220 -11.54 -13.89 1.36
N GLY A 221 -10.40 -13.19 1.16
CA GLY A 221 -9.07 -13.81 1.13
C GLY A 221 -8.64 -14.38 -0.22
N GLU A 222 -9.41 -14.19 -1.29
CA GLU A 222 -9.13 -14.65 -2.64
C GLU A 222 -9.03 -13.47 -3.62
N LEU A 223 -8.11 -13.54 -4.58
CA LEU A 223 -8.12 -12.62 -5.72
C LEU A 223 -9.17 -13.11 -6.73
N VAL A 224 -10.27 -12.36 -6.80
CA VAL A 224 -11.41 -12.70 -7.64
C VAL A 224 -11.34 -12.08 -9.03
N GLU A 225 -10.59 -11.01 -9.20
CA GLU A 225 -10.36 -10.37 -10.49
C GLU A 225 -9.03 -9.62 -10.49
N VAL A 226 -8.27 -9.72 -11.59
CA VAL A 226 -7.03 -8.95 -11.83
C VAL A 226 -7.00 -8.55 -13.31
N GLY A 227 -6.76 -7.28 -13.59
CA GLY A 227 -6.71 -6.78 -14.96
C GLY A 227 -6.20 -5.36 -15.07
N ALA A 228 -6.09 -4.82 -16.28
CA ALA A 228 -5.80 -3.41 -16.50
C ALA A 228 -6.86 -2.55 -15.80
N SER A 229 -6.44 -1.44 -15.22
CA SER A 229 -7.34 -0.56 -14.44
C SER A 229 -8.60 -0.16 -15.23
N PRO A 230 -8.50 0.27 -16.50
CA PRO A 230 -9.69 0.60 -17.30
C PRO A 230 -10.63 -0.59 -17.53
N ASP A 231 -10.08 -1.80 -17.71
CA ASP A 231 -10.89 -3.00 -17.97
C ASP A 231 -11.69 -3.41 -16.74
N VAL A 232 -11.04 -3.45 -15.57
CA VAL A 232 -11.69 -3.81 -14.29
C VAL A 232 -12.78 -2.80 -13.91
N ILE A 233 -12.61 -1.51 -14.28
CA ILE A 233 -13.57 -0.46 -13.97
C ILE A 233 -14.73 -0.45 -14.96
N ASN A 234 -14.46 -0.55 -16.26
CA ASN A 234 -15.48 -0.38 -17.29
C ASN A 234 -16.17 -1.70 -17.66
N HIS A 235 -15.48 -2.82 -17.48
CA HIS A 235 -15.93 -4.16 -17.86
C HIS A 235 -15.69 -5.19 -16.75
N PRO A 236 -16.18 -4.95 -15.51
CA PRO A 236 -15.96 -5.86 -14.38
C PRO A 236 -16.62 -7.20 -14.64
N ARG A 237 -15.87 -8.29 -14.46
CA ARG A 237 -16.34 -9.67 -14.76
C ARG A 237 -16.93 -10.33 -13.53
N HIS A 238 -16.27 -10.22 -12.38
CA HIS A 238 -16.74 -10.86 -11.15
C HIS A 238 -17.89 -10.08 -10.51
N ALA A 239 -18.89 -10.77 -9.95
CA ALA A 239 -20.07 -10.16 -9.33
C ALA A 239 -19.70 -9.16 -8.22
N TYR A 240 -18.68 -9.48 -7.41
CA TYR A 240 -18.19 -8.60 -6.37
C TYR A 240 -17.54 -7.33 -6.94
N THR A 241 -16.76 -7.44 -8.03
CA THR A 241 -16.18 -6.27 -8.70
C THR A 241 -17.26 -5.35 -9.25
N ARG A 242 -18.29 -5.93 -9.86
CA ARG A 242 -19.49 -5.18 -10.33
C ARG A 242 -20.16 -4.42 -9.18
N LEU A 243 -20.32 -5.09 -8.04
CA LEU A 243 -20.88 -4.45 -6.83
C LEU A 243 -20.01 -3.29 -6.35
N LEU A 244 -18.69 -3.46 -6.30
CA LEU A 244 -17.76 -2.38 -5.90
C LEU A 244 -17.83 -1.20 -6.86
N VAL A 245 -17.76 -1.44 -8.16
CA VAL A 245 -17.82 -0.40 -9.20
C VAL A 245 -19.16 0.34 -9.16
N SER A 246 -20.28 -0.37 -9.06
CA SER A 246 -21.61 0.23 -8.98
C SER A 246 -21.87 1.00 -7.68
N SER A 247 -21.09 0.74 -6.64
CA SER A 247 -21.18 1.44 -5.34
C SER A 247 -20.26 2.65 -5.24
N ALA A 248 -19.30 2.79 -6.16
CA ALA A 248 -18.38 3.93 -6.19
C ALA A 248 -19.12 5.17 -6.74
N PRO A 249 -19.07 6.32 -6.05
CA PRO A 249 -19.63 7.57 -6.58
C PRO A 249 -18.76 8.02 -7.76
N THR A 250 -19.23 7.77 -8.99
CA THR A 250 -18.54 8.21 -10.21
C THR A 250 -19.27 9.39 -10.84
N LEU A 251 -18.53 10.33 -11.40
CA LEU A 251 -19.09 11.46 -12.14
C LEU A 251 -19.82 11.05 -13.44
N ARG A 252 -19.75 9.76 -13.82
CA ARG A 252 -20.25 9.24 -15.12
C ARG A 252 -21.38 8.23 -15.03
N THR A 253 -21.61 7.60 -13.89
CA THR A 253 -22.69 6.62 -13.72
C THR A 253 -23.79 7.24 -12.90
N GLY A 254 -24.98 7.37 -13.50
CA GLY A 254 -26.21 7.41 -12.73
C GLY A 254 -26.16 6.22 -11.75
N ALA A 255 -26.52 6.46 -10.48
CA ALA A 255 -26.48 5.42 -9.45
C ALA A 255 -27.09 4.14 -10.02
N ALA A 256 -26.31 3.04 -10.01
CA ALA A 256 -26.84 1.72 -10.34
C ALA A 256 -28.09 1.50 -9.49
N ASP A 257 -29.13 1.00 -10.11
CA ASP A 257 -30.43 0.84 -9.47
C ASP A 257 -30.27 0.00 -8.20
N ARG A 258 -30.98 0.38 -7.15
CA ARG A 258 -30.96 -0.33 -5.86
C ARG A 258 -31.23 -1.83 -6.02
N SER A 259 -32.10 -2.20 -6.97
CA SER A 259 -32.45 -3.57 -7.30
C SER A 259 -31.26 -4.36 -7.87
N GLU A 260 -30.42 -3.76 -8.71
CA GLU A 260 -29.21 -4.40 -9.26
C GLU A 260 -28.19 -4.69 -8.17
N ARG A 261 -27.98 -3.75 -7.23
CA ARG A 261 -27.09 -3.96 -6.09
C ARG A 261 -27.57 -5.04 -5.12
N GLU A 262 -28.87 -5.13 -4.91
CA GLU A 262 -29.49 -6.19 -4.09
C GLU A 262 -29.34 -7.56 -4.77
N ALA A 263 -29.55 -7.66 -6.08
CA ALA A 263 -29.33 -8.88 -6.86
C ALA A 263 -27.86 -9.34 -6.81
N LEU A 264 -26.89 -8.44 -6.97
CA LEU A 264 -25.46 -8.76 -6.87
C LEU A 264 -25.07 -9.24 -5.46
N ARG A 265 -25.64 -8.64 -4.40
CA ARG A 265 -25.42 -9.11 -3.03
C ARG A 265 -25.99 -10.50 -2.78
N ALA A 266 -27.14 -10.81 -3.35
CA ALA A 266 -27.75 -12.14 -3.25
C ALA A 266 -26.87 -13.21 -3.91
N LEU A 267 -26.27 -12.93 -5.08
CA LEU A 267 -25.33 -13.83 -5.76
C LEU A 267 -24.05 -14.12 -4.96
N LEU A 268 -23.61 -13.19 -4.12
CA LEU A 268 -22.39 -13.35 -3.29
C LEU A 268 -22.63 -14.13 -1.99
N ASN A 269 -23.90 -14.32 -1.61
CA ASN A 269 -24.30 -15.04 -0.39
C ASN A 269 -24.85 -16.46 -0.70
N ALA A 270 -25.03 -16.81 -1.97
CA ALA A 270 -25.39 -18.13 -2.44
C ALA A 270 -24.14 -19.02 -2.62
#